data_25fa9a8952413245e2a34749d39748f0
#
_entry.id   25fa9a8952413245e2a34749d39748f0
#
_cell.length_a   1.000
_cell.length_b   1.000
_cell.length_c   1.000
_cell.angle_alpha   90.00
_cell.angle_beta   90.00
_cell.angle_gamma   90.00
#
_symmetry.space_group_name_H-M   'P 1'
#
loop_
_entity.id
_entity.type
_entity.pdbx_description
1 polymer ?
#
loop_
_entity_poly.entity_id
_entity_poly.type
_entity_poly.pdbx_seq_one_letter_code
_entity_poly.pdbx_strand_id
1 'polypeptide(L)'
;DDEFAEAFKNVVLEHNGMTVTCDTGYFNKKENWISMKGNPKCLLENHELSGDSIFLRLTPDGKGLKSALVIQNAHGIQKEPRKKRKPGTHTEAFGDTLYAEFDGKKLSRLYVNLNAHGFFFEDDLPEYKNLMEGARLDLSFKNGKMERATISGSAQSTYFYVKKNRTVAGKNVALGDTIHIDFAPEKNQVKQLKVQGGKNPSSGRYINLENKESVKDSTKKGNPL
;
A
#
# COMPACT_ATOMS: atom_id res chain seq x y z
N ASP A 1 -36.70 15.51 6.22
CA ASP A 1 -35.44 14.79 6.57
C ASP A 1 -34.90 14.14 5.29
N ASP A 2 -34.04 14.89 4.57
CA ASP A 2 -33.47 14.40 3.32
C ASP A 2 -32.51 13.25 3.62
N GLU A 3 -32.99 12.02 3.35
CA GLU A 3 -32.20 10.80 3.49
C GLU A 3 -31.13 10.67 2.40
N PHE A 4 -31.20 11.52 1.37
CA PHE A 4 -30.34 11.51 0.19
C PHE A 4 -29.92 12.93 -0.19
N ALA A 5 -28.63 13.13 -0.50
CA ALA A 5 -28.10 14.40 -0.98
C ALA A 5 -27.25 14.17 -2.23
N GLU A 6 -27.37 15.10 -3.18
CA GLU A 6 -26.55 15.17 -4.39
C GLU A 6 -25.81 16.51 -4.44
N ALA A 7 -24.57 16.49 -4.89
CA ALA A 7 -23.77 17.69 -5.06
C ALA A 7 -22.98 17.60 -6.39
N PHE A 8 -22.85 18.75 -7.07
CA PHE A 8 -22.22 18.84 -8.38
C PHE A 8 -21.24 20.01 -8.43
N LYS A 9 -20.14 19.82 -9.15
CA LYS A 9 -19.05 20.78 -9.39
C LYS A 9 -18.27 21.16 -8.15
N ASN A 10 -17.00 20.74 -8.12
CA ASN A 10 -16.06 21.05 -7.02
C ASN A 10 -16.62 20.68 -5.63
N VAL A 11 -17.15 19.48 -5.51
CA VAL A 11 -17.74 18.97 -4.29
C VAL A 11 -16.66 18.79 -3.24
N VAL A 12 -16.88 19.33 -2.04
CA VAL A 12 -16.09 19.02 -0.84
C VAL A 12 -17.04 18.51 0.21
N LEU A 13 -16.78 17.32 0.75
CA LEU A 13 -17.54 16.71 1.82
C LEU A 13 -16.60 16.44 3.00
N GLU A 14 -16.97 16.93 4.17
CA GLU A 14 -16.26 16.66 5.42
C GLU A 14 -17.15 15.84 6.36
N HIS A 15 -16.62 14.72 6.85
CA HIS A 15 -17.37 13.85 7.74
C HIS A 15 -16.42 13.09 8.69
N ASN A 16 -16.54 13.37 10.00
CA ASN A 16 -15.80 12.66 11.08
C ASN A 16 -14.29 12.51 10.84
N GLY A 17 -13.63 13.57 10.34
CA GLY A 17 -12.20 13.60 10.04
C GLY A 17 -11.83 12.95 8.69
N MET A 18 -12.82 12.63 7.89
CA MET A 18 -12.67 12.29 6.47
C MET A 18 -12.97 13.53 5.64
N THR A 19 -12.12 13.81 4.66
CA THR A 19 -12.35 14.86 3.65
C THR A 19 -12.39 14.21 2.28
N VAL A 20 -13.43 14.53 1.52
CA VAL A 20 -13.60 14.03 0.17
C VAL A 20 -13.72 15.19 -0.79
N THR A 21 -13.05 15.11 -1.94
CA THR A 21 -13.19 16.05 -3.05
C THR A 21 -13.54 15.30 -4.34
N CYS A 22 -14.45 15.82 -5.16
CA CYS A 22 -14.85 15.21 -6.43
C CYS A 22 -15.65 16.20 -7.30
N ASP A 23 -15.96 15.82 -8.54
CA ASP A 23 -16.85 16.62 -9.39
C ASP A 23 -18.32 16.38 -9.06
N THR A 24 -18.67 15.13 -8.70
CA THR A 24 -20.05 14.74 -8.38
C THR A 24 -20.05 13.81 -7.17
N GLY A 25 -20.86 14.13 -6.19
CA GLY A 25 -21.04 13.35 -4.96
C GLY A 25 -22.49 13.00 -4.69
N TYR A 26 -22.71 11.76 -4.23
CA TYR A 26 -24.02 11.27 -3.79
C TYR A 26 -23.86 10.72 -2.37
N PHE A 27 -24.75 11.12 -1.47
CA PHE A 27 -24.77 10.64 -0.11
C PHE A 27 -26.14 10.07 0.23
N ASN A 28 -26.18 8.83 0.72
CA ASN A 28 -27.40 8.22 1.24
C ASN A 28 -27.23 7.94 2.74
N LYS A 29 -27.90 8.74 3.54
CA LYS A 29 -27.85 8.69 5.01
C LYS A 29 -28.49 7.41 5.56
N LYS A 30 -29.61 6.97 4.96
CA LYS A 30 -30.35 5.79 5.40
C LYS A 30 -29.54 4.50 5.22
N GLU A 31 -28.87 4.40 4.09
CA GLU A 31 -28.07 3.23 3.74
C GLU A 31 -26.59 3.37 4.07
N ASN A 32 -26.18 4.51 4.64
CA ASN A 32 -24.81 4.80 5.07
C ASN A 32 -23.76 4.59 3.96
N TRP A 33 -23.97 5.19 2.79
CA TRP A 33 -22.97 5.18 1.72
C TRP A 33 -22.78 6.54 1.06
N ILE A 34 -21.57 6.68 0.48
CA ILE A 34 -21.17 7.85 -0.32
C ILE A 34 -20.62 7.32 -1.64
N SER A 35 -21.08 7.89 -2.76
CA SER A 35 -20.53 7.61 -4.10
C SER A 35 -19.99 8.89 -4.72
N MET A 36 -18.83 8.82 -5.33
CA MET A 36 -18.12 9.96 -5.89
C MET A 36 -17.57 9.65 -7.27
N LYS A 37 -17.66 10.62 -8.16
CA LYS A 37 -17.17 10.53 -9.54
C LYS A 37 -16.45 11.81 -9.95
N GLY A 38 -15.59 11.71 -10.97
CA GLY A 38 -14.81 12.81 -11.49
C GLY A 38 -13.63 13.14 -10.59
N ASN A 39 -12.55 12.38 -10.78
CA ASN A 39 -11.29 12.51 -10.04
C ASN A 39 -11.44 12.58 -8.51
N PRO A 40 -12.22 11.66 -7.90
CA PRO A 40 -12.45 11.69 -6.48
C PRO A 40 -11.16 11.45 -5.70
N LYS A 41 -11.03 12.18 -4.60
CA LYS A 41 -9.96 12.01 -3.62
C LYS A 41 -10.57 11.96 -2.23
N CYS A 42 -10.26 10.89 -1.49
CA CYS A 42 -10.70 10.69 -0.12
C CYS A 42 -9.49 10.68 0.81
N LEU A 43 -9.48 11.57 1.78
CA LEU A 43 -8.46 11.64 2.84
C LEU A 43 -9.08 11.21 4.15
N LEU A 44 -8.49 10.24 4.83
CA LEU A 44 -8.89 9.78 6.16
C LEU A 44 -7.63 9.58 7.01
N GLU A 45 -7.37 10.49 7.95
CA GLU A 45 -6.16 10.49 8.77
C GLU A 45 -4.87 10.39 7.93
N ASN A 46 -4.23 9.23 7.95
CA ASN A 46 -3.00 8.94 7.22
C ASN A 46 -3.22 8.11 5.94
N HIS A 47 -4.48 7.96 5.52
CA HIS A 47 -4.86 7.25 4.30
C HIS A 47 -5.36 8.23 3.23
N GLU A 48 -5.00 7.97 2.00
CA GLU A 48 -5.50 8.66 0.80
C GLU A 48 -5.97 7.62 -0.21
N LEU A 49 -7.14 7.83 -0.80
CA LEU A 49 -7.68 7.02 -1.89
C LEU A 49 -8.05 7.93 -3.05
N SER A 50 -7.73 7.51 -4.27
CA SER A 50 -8.08 8.21 -5.50
C SER A 50 -8.29 7.24 -6.65
N GLY A 51 -9.03 7.66 -7.68
CA GLY A 51 -9.37 6.88 -8.88
C GLY A 51 -10.41 7.61 -9.72
N ASP A 52 -11.08 6.93 -10.66
CA ASP A 52 -12.13 7.53 -11.48
C ASP A 52 -13.47 7.59 -10.73
N SER A 53 -13.71 6.61 -9.85
CA SER A 53 -14.86 6.56 -8.95
C SER A 53 -14.47 5.99 -7.61
N ILE A 54 -15.09 6.50 -6.53
CA ILE A 54 -14.96 5.95 -5.18
C ILE A 54 -16.36 5.71 -4.61
N PHE A 55 -16.55 4.54 -4.02
CA PHE A 55 -17.74 4.20 -3.25
C PHE A 55 -17.33 3.87 -1.81
N LEU A 56 -17.87 4.63 -0.85
CA LEU A 56 -17.61 4.45 0.57
C LEU A 56 -18.84 3.88 1.26
N ARG A 57 -18.63 2.86 2.09
CA ARG A 57 -19.63 2.34 3.02
C ARG A 57 -19.25 2.80 4.42
N LEU A 58 -20.16 3.52 5.09
CA LEU A 58 -19.97 3.94 6.47
C LEU A 58 -20.38 2.83 7.44
N THR A 59 -19.97 2.95 8.69
CA THR A 59 -20.47 2.12 9.79
C THR A 59 -21.98 2.34 10.01
N PRO A 60 -22.71 1.37 10.63
CA PRO A 60 -24.16 1.51 10.84
C PRO A 60 -24.57 2.76 11.62
N ASP A 61 -23.71 3.27 12.50
CA ASP A 61 -23.92 4.52 13.22
C ASP A 61 -23.54 5.78 12.41
N GLY A 62 -23.07 5.60 11.18
CA GLY A 62 -22.65 6.64 10.27
C GLY A 62 -21.37 7.37 10.68
N LYS A 63 -20.69 6.97 11.76
CA LYS A 63 -19.55 7.73 12.31
C LYS A 63 -18.19 7.33 11.77
N GLY A 64 -18.06 6.15 11.21
CA GLY A 64 -16.78 5.62 10.71
C GLY A 64 -16.88 5.12 9.28
N LEU A 65 -15.72 4.88 8.68
CA LEU A 65 -15.60 4.20 7.40
C LEU A 65 -15.51 2.69 7.65
N LYS A 66 -16.40 1.90 7.01
CA LYS A 66 -16.39 0.44 7.04
C LYS A 66 -15.58 -0.13 5.90
N SER A 67 -15.82 0.38 4.68
CA SER A 67 -15.09 -0.05 3.50
C SER A 67 -15.08 1.04 2.42
N ALA A 68 -14.11 0.96 1.53
CA ALA A 68 -13.98 1.78 0.34
C ALA A 68 -13.74 0.90 -0.88
N LEU A 69 -14.42 1.19 -1.98
CA LEU A 69 -14.18 0.61 -3.30
C LEU A 69 -13.75 1.73 -4.24
N VAL A 70 -12.58 1.60 -4.83
CA VAL A 70 -12.05 2.51 -5.86
C VAL A 70 -12.04 1.77 -7.18
N ILE A 71 -12.56 2.39 -8.22
CA ILE A 71 -12.75 1.79 -9.54
C ILE A 71 -12.04 2.64 -10.58
N GLN A 72 -11.25 1.99 -11.41
CA GLN A 72 -10.39 2.52 -12.47
C GLN A 72 -9.35 3.51 -11.95
N ASN A 73 -8.10 3.32 -12.39
CA ASN A 73 -6.95 4.08 -11.94
C ASN A 73 -6.85 4.13 -10.40
N ALA A 74 -7.20 2.99 -9.78
CA ALA A 74 -7.31 2.92 -8.33
C ALA A 74 -5.95 3.08 -7.66
N HIS A 75 -5.84 4.02 -6.72
CA HIS A 75 -4.64 4.32 -5.98
C HIS A 75 -4.96 4.50 -4.50
N GLY A 76 -4.19 3.85 -3.66
CA GLY A 76 -4.25 3.97 -2.21
C GLY A 76 -2.88 4.28 -1.62
N ILE A 77 -2.83 5.23 -0.68
CA ILE A 77 -1.62 5.62 0.04
C ILE A 77 -1.88 5.53 1.54
N GLN A 78 -0.91 4.97 2.27
CA GLN A 78 -0.86 5.06 3.73
C GLN A 78 0.49 5.63 4.16
N LYS A 79 0.48 6.67 5.01
CA LYS A 79 1.69 7.30 5.55
C LYS A 79 1.67 7.24 7.07
N GLU A 80 2.56 6.42 7.66
CA GLU A 80 2.76 6.40 9.10
C GLU A 80 3.80 7.47 9.48
N PRO A 81 3.46 8.47 10.31
CA PRO A 81 4.39 9.52 10.66
C PRO A 81 5.53 8.99 11.52
N ARG A 82 6.69 9.66 11.43
CA ARG A 82 7.85 9.39 12.25
C ARG A 82 7.50 9.47 13.74
N LYS A 83 7.87 8.44 14.50
CA LYS A 83 7.75 8.39 15.98
C LYS A 83 9.14 8.38 16.59
N LYS A 84 9.32 9.03 17.78
CA LYS A 84 10.60 9.31 18.50
C LYS A 84 11.90 8.54 18.09
N ARG A 85 11.83 7.25 17.74
CA ARG A 85 12.99 6.41 17.38
C ARG A 85 12.73 5.50 16.17
N LYS A 86 11.58 5.66 15.47
CA LYS A 86 11.23 4.87 14.29
C LYS A 86 11.01 5.81 13.11
N PRO A 87 11.56 5.52 11.93
CA PRO A 87 11.24 6.28 10.72
C PRO A 87 9.74 6.21 10.45
N GLY A 88 9.22 7.18 9.73
CA GLY A 88 7.92 7.06 9.11
C GLY A 88 7.95 5.95 8.04
N THR A 89 6.79 5.45 7.68
CA THR A 89 6.64 4.46 6.62
C THR A 89 5.66 4.94 5.58
N HIS A 90 5.91 4.58 4.34
CA HIS A 90 5.09 4.91 3.20
C HIS A 90 4.69 3.61 2.51
N THR A 91 3.39 3.41 2.33
CA THR A 91 2.82 2.28 1.59
C THR A 91 1.92 2.82 0.50
N GLU A 92 2.09 2.33 -0.71
CA GLU A 92 1.24 2.65 -1.86
C GLU A 92 0.75 1.38 -2.53
N ALA A 93 -0.46 1.42 -3.07
CA ALA A 93 -1.04 0.34 -3.86
C ALA A 93 -1.80 0.91 -5.07
N PHE A 94 -1.61 0.28 -6.22
CA PHE A 94 -2.20 0.67 -7.50
C PHE A 94 -2.81 -0.54 -8.19
N GLY A 95 -3.86 -0.32 -8.95
CA GLY A 95 -4.48 -1.32 -9.82
C GLY A 95 -5.71 -0.78 -10.51
N ASP A 96 -6.43 -1.65 -11.24
CA ASP A 96 -7.68 -1.25 -11.88
C ASP A 96 -8.78 -1.03 -10.84
N THR A 97 -8.81 -1.88 -9.79
CA THR A 97 -9.72 -1.73 -8.65
C THR A 97 -9.00 -1.96 -7.34
N LEU A 98 -9.42 -1.20 -6.32
CA LEU A 98 -8.93 -1.31 -4.96
C LEU A 98 -10.12 -1.39 -4.01
N TYR A 99 -10.12 -2.39 -3.14
CA TYR A 99 -11.11 -2.53 -2.08
C TYR A 99 -10.42 -2.55 -0.72
N ALA A 100 -10.78 -1.60 0.14
CA ALA A 100 -10.22 -1.45 1.48
C ALA A 100 -11.30 -1.71 2.54
N GLU A 101 -10.94 -2.45 3.59
CA GLU A 101 -11.76 -2.66 4.78
C GLU A 101 -11.09 -1.99 5.99
N PHE A 102 -11.91 -1.40 6.85
CA PHE A 102 -11.44 -0.68 8.02
C PHE A 102 -12.04 -1.28 9.31
N ASP A 103 -11.23 -1.30 10.35
CA ASP A 103 -11.63 -1.55 11.73
C ASP A 103 -11.42 -0.24 12.51
N GLY A 104 -12.52 0.46 12.76
CA GLY A 104 -12.50 1.85 13.20
C GLY A 104 -11.84 2.74 12.14
N LYS A 105 -10.72 3.39 12.51
CA LYS A 105 -9.94 4.24 11.59
C LYS A 105 -8.72 3.53 11.01
N LYS A 106 -8.52 2.25 11.30
CA LYS A 106 -7.36 1.49 10.85
C LYS A 106 -7.72 0.59 9.69
N LEU A 107 -6.85 0.59 8.66
CA LEU A 107 -6.92 -0.38 7.59
C LEU A 107 -6.75 -1.78 8.16
N SER A 108 -7.69 -2.69 7.85
CA SER A 108 -7.68 -4.10 8.24
C SER A 108 -7.35 -5.01 7.06
N ARG A 109 -7.83 -4.67 5.86
CA ARG A 109 -7.58 -5.43 4.64
C ARG A 109 -7.57 -4.56 3.41
N LEU A 110 -6.74 -4.90 2.44
CA LEU A 110 -6.66 -4.22 1.15
C LEU A 110 -6.54 -5.25 0.04
N TYR A 111 -7.48 -5.20 -0.90
CA TYR A 111 -7.46 -5.96 -2.14
C TYR A 111 -7.18 -5.04 -3.32
N VAL A 112 -6.26 -5.43 -4.18
CA VAL A 112 -6.02 -4.77 -5.46
C VAL A 112 -6.17 -5.80 -6.56
N ASN A 113 -6.98 -5.51 -7.57
CA ASN A 113 -7.24 -6.40 -8.68
C ASN A 113 -6.82 -5.75 -9.99
N LEU A 114 -6.28 -6.57 -10.87
CA LEU A 114 -5.78 -6.27 -12.19
C LEU A 114 -4.67 -5.21 -12.17
N ASN A 115 -3.55 -5.55 -12.80
CA ASN A 115 -2.36 -4.69 -12.82
C ASN A 115 -1.94 -4.24 -11.40
N ALA A 116 -1.98 -5.18 -10.45
CA ALA A 116 -1.82 -4.86 -9.05
C ALA A 116 -0.34 -4.65 -8.68
N HIS A 117 -0.02 -3.46 -8.17
CA HIS A 117 1.30 -3.06 -7.69
C HIS A 117 1.20 -2.56 -6.26
N GLY A 118 2.17 -2.92 -5.44
CA GLY A 118 2.29 -2.41 -4.08
C GLY A 118 3.74 -2.04 -3.78
N PHE A 119 3.95 -0.87 -3.17
CA PHE A 119 5.24 -0.42 -2.68
C PHE A 119 5.18 -0.19 -1.19
N PHE A 120 6.29 -0.49 -0.52
CA PHE A 120 6.44 -0.03 0.83
C PHE A 120 7.90 0.29 1.15
N PHE A 121 8.15 1.39 1.85
CA PHE A 121 9.50 1.84 2.22
C PHE A 121 9.47 2.68 3.50
N GLU A 122 10.63 2.88 4.08
CA GLU A 122 10.81 3.79 5.21
C GLU A 122 11.30 5.15 4.71
N ASP A 123 10.79 6.25 5.29
CA ASP A 123 11.02 7.61 4.79
C ASP A 123 12.49 8.04 4.74
N ASP A 124 13.34 7.41 5.56
CA ASP A 124 14.78 7.66 5.57
C ASP A 124 15.59 6.74 4.61
N LEU A 125 14.90 5.85 3.89
CA LEU A 125 15.48 4.93 2.90
C LEU A 125 14.60 4.84 1.64
N PRO A 126 14.23 5.96 1.00
CA PRO A 126 13.24 6.00 -0.07
C PRO A 126 13.67 5.29 -1.36
N GLU A 127 14.97 5.06 -1.55
CA GLU A 127 15.54 4.32 -2.68
C GLU A 127 15.37 2.79 -2.56
N TYR A 128 15.11 2.28 -1.34
CA TYR A 128 14.96 0.85 -1.09
C TYR A 128 13.48 0.47 -0.96
N LYS A 129 12.74 0.68 -2.03
CA LYS A 129 11.31 0.34 -2.10
C LYS A 129 11.13 -1.17 -2.21
N ASN A 130 10.44 -1.73 -1.23
CA ASN A 130 9.94 -3.10 -1.33
C ASN A 130 8.78 -3.12 -2.32
N LEU A 131 8.78 -4.07 -3.25
CA LEU A 131 7.85 -4.15 -4.36
C LEU A 131 7.07 -5.46 -4.31
N MET A 132 5.79 -5.39 -4.63
CA MET A 132 4.89 -6.52 -4.87
C MET A 132 4.11 -6.26 -6.15
N GLU A 133 4.16 -7.18 -7.11
CA GLU A 133 3.48 -7.06 -8.41
C GLU A 133 2.81 -8.36 -8.79
N GLY A 134 1.63 -8.28 -9.39
CA GLY A 134 0.87 -9.42 -9.87
C GLY A 134 -0.48 -9.02 -10.46
N ALA A 135 -1.30 -10.01 -10.82
CA ALA A 135 -2.67 -9.73 -11.21
C ALA A 135 -3.52 -9.28 -10.01
N ARG A 136 -3.18 -9.74 -8.80
CA ARG A 136 -3.91 -9.42 -7.56
C ARG A 136 -2.96 -9.31 -6.38
N LEU A 137 -3.28 -8.37 -5.48
CA LEU A 137 -2.71 -8.27 -4.14
C LEU A 137 -3.83 -8.42 -3.11
N ASP A 138 -3.57 -9.22 -2.08
CA ASP A 138 -4.42 -9.35 -0.88
C ASP A 138 -3.52 -9.09 0.33
N LEU A 139 -3.72 -7.94 0.98
CA LEU A 139 -2.93 -7.47 2.09
C LEU A 139 -3.79 -7.44 3.37
N SER A 140 -3.35 -8.11 4.42
CA SER A 140 -3.99 -8.04 5.73
C SER A 140 -3.14 -7.24 6.71
N PHE A 141 -3.83 -6.49 7.58
CA PHE A 141 -3.22 -5.59 8.54
C PHE A 141 -3.71 -5.91 9.95
N LYS A 142 -2.83 -5.81 10.91
CA LYS A 142 -3.14 -5.90 12.34
C LYS A 142 -2.73 -4.61 13.01
N ASN A 143 -3.69 -3.92 13.63
CA ASN A 143 -3.46 -2.60 14.22
C ASN A 143 -2.85 -1.57 13.24
N GLY A 144 -3.24 -1.62 11.96
CA GLY A 144 -2.73 -0.75 10.90
C GLY A 144 -1.34 -1.11 10.37
N LYS A 145 -0.73 -2.22 10.80
CA LYS A 145 0.56 -2.72 10.30
C LYS A 145 0.35 -3.97 9.47
N MET A 146 1.05 -4.07 8.35
CA MET A 146 0.97 -5.24 7.47
C MET A 146 1.38 -6.51 8.23
N GLU A 147 0.50 -7.52 8.20
CA GLU A 147 0.69 -8.83 8.80
C GLU A 147 0.97 -9.89 7.73
N ARG A 148 0.23 -9.82 6.61
CA ARG A 148 0.38 -10.76 5.50
C ARG A 148 0.15 -10.08 4.17
N ALA A 149 0.88 -10.51 3.15
CA ALA A 149 0.63 -10.20 1.75
C ALA A 149 0.53 -11.50 0.95
N THR A 150 -0.46 -11.59 0.08
CA THR A 150 -0.58 -12.62 -0.94
C THR A 150 -0.61 -11.94 -2.30
N ILE A 151 0.32 -12.33 -3.17
CA ILE A 151 0.45 -11.83 -4.53
C ILE A 151 0.11 -13.00 -5.45
N SER A 152 -0.75 -12.83 -6.41
CA SER A 152 -1.16 -13.91 -7.32
C SER A 152 -1.28 -13.45 -8.76
N GLY A 153 -1.03 -14.40 -9.69
CA GLY A 153 -1.04 -14.18 -11.13
C GLY A 153 0.24 -13.51 -11.62
N SER A 154 1.24 -14.31 -12.02
CA SER A 154 2.59 -13.85 -12.42
C SER A 154 3.22 -12.99 -11.33
N ALA A 155 3.23 -13.54 -10.12
CA ALA A 155 3.63 -12.82 -8.92
C ALA A 155 5.14 -12.52 -8.90
N GLN A 156 5.48 -11.29 -8.56
CA GLN A 156 6.84 -10.83 -8.33
C GLN A 156 6.92 -10.08 -7.01
N SER A 157 8.05 -10.25 -6.30
CA SER A 157 8.31 -9.51 -5.07
C SER A 157 9.80 -9.18 -4.97
N THR A 158 10.10 -7.95 -4.55
CA THR A 158 11.44 -7.51 -4.15
C THR A 158 11.38 -7.00 -2.72
N TYR A 159 12.23 -7.54 -1.85
CA TYR A 159 12.29 -7.15 -0.45
C TYR A 159 13.72 -6.85 -0.03
N PHE A 160 13.97 -5.65 0.56
CA PHE A 160 15.28 -5.22 1.03
C PHE A 160 15.48 -5.53 2.52
N TYR A 161 16.64 -6.06 2.86
CA TYR A 161 17.06 -6.34 4.23
C TYR A 161 17.80 -5.15 4.82
N VAL A 162 17.14 -4.46 5.75
CA VAL A 162 17.72 -3.34 6.51
C VAL A 162 18.21 -3.84 7.86
N LYS A 163 19.49 -3.65 8.16
CA LYS A 163 20.09 -3.97 9.46
C LYS A 163 19.69 -2.97 10.55
N LYS A 164 19.95 -3.32 11.82
CA LYS A 164 19.67 -2.42 12.95
C LYS A 164 20.40 -1.07 12.86
N ASN A 165 21.60 -1.05 12.28
CA ASN A 165 22.39 0.15 12.02
C ASN A 165 21.96 0.95 10.79
N ARG A 166 20.82 0.60 10.18
CA ARG A 166 20.23 1.26 9.02
C ARG A 166 20.99 1.06 7.69
N THR A 167 21.93 0.13 7.63
CA THR A 167 22.56 -0.28 6.37
C THR A 167 21.72 -1.36 5.68
N VAL A 168 21.69 -1.34 4.34
CA VAL A 168 21.00 -2.34 3.54
C VAL A 168 21.96 -3.47 3.23
N ALA A 169 21.68 -4.66 3.77
CA ALA A 169 22.53 -5.84 3.60
C ALA A 169 22.37 -6.50 2.24
N GLY A 170 21.16 -6.47 1.70
CA GLY A 170 20.83 -7.13 0.45
C GLY A 170 19.35 -7.08 0.14
N LYS A 171 18.96 -7.79 -0.92
CA LYS A 171 17.56 -7.93 -1.32
C LYS A 171 17.21 -9.35 -1.74
N ASN A 172 16.00 -9.77 -1.45
CA ASN A 172 15.38 -10.94 -2.06
C ASN A 172 14.55 -10.52 -3.26
N VAL A 173 14.66 -11.29 -4.35
CA VAL A 173 13.75 -11.22 -5.50
C VAL A 173 13.09 -12.58 -5.62
N ALA A 174 11.77 -12.62 -5.68
CA ALA A 174 10.99 -13.84 -5.82
C ALA A 174 10.02 -13.71 -6.99
N LEU A 175 9.88 -14.78 -7.75
CA LEU A 175 9.00 -14.89 -8.92
C LEU A 175 8.23 -16.21 -8.83
N GLY A 176 6.95 -16.22 -9.21
CA GLY A 176 6.11 -17.41 -9.25
C GLY A 176 4.69 -17.10 -9.66
N ASP A 177 3.79 -18.08 -9.56
CA ASP A 177 2.36 -17.83 -9.80
C ASP A 177 1.68 -17.22 -8.58
N THR A 178 2.17 -17.60 -7.39
CA THR A 178 1.69 -17.03 -6.12
C THR A 178 2.85 -16.88 -5.14
N ILE A 179 2.86 -15.75 -4.44
CA ILE A 179 3.83 -15.45 -3.37
C ILE A 179 3.04 -15.10 -2.11
N HIS A 180 3.36 -15.78 -1.00
CA HIS A 180 2.85 -15.46 0.32
C HIS A 180 3.98 -14.89 1.16
N ILE A 181 3.74 -13.76 1.80
CA ILE A 181 4.68 -13.08 2.69
C ILE A 181 4.01 -12.87 4.03
N ASP A 182 4.55 -13.47 5.08
CA ASP A 182 4.17 -13.17 6.46
C ASP A 182 5.18 -12.17 7.05
N PHE A 183 4.66 -11.12 7.67
CA PHE A 183 5.46 -10.09 8.33
C PHE A 183 5.46 -10.29 9.86
N ALA A 184 6.48 -9.79 10.51
CA ALA A 184 6.50 -9.58 11.95
C ALA A 184 6.14 -8.11 12.22
N PRO A 185 4.87 -7.76 12.53
CA PRO A 185 4.39 -6.39 12.55
C PRO A 185 5.16 -5.49 13.53
N GLU A 186 5.65 -6.08 14.64
CA GLU A 186 6.42 -5.35 15.64
C GLU A 186 7.82 -4.92 15.16
N LYS A 187 8.39 -5.68 14.21
CA LYS A 187 9.74 -5.48 13.69
C LYS A 187 9.77 -4.89 12.29
N ASN A 188 8.62 -4.80 11.63
CA ASN A 188 8.48 -4.40 10.22
C ASN A 188 9.41 -5.21 9.29
N GLN A 189 9.51 -6.53 9.54
CA GLN A 189 10.41 -7.45 8.84
C GLN A 189 9.62 -8.63 8.29
N VAL A 190 10.07 -9.17 7.17
CA VAL A 190 9.57 -10.45 6.64
C VAL A 190 9.94 -11.57 7.60
N LYS A 191 8.94 -12.32 8.06
CA LYS A 191 9.08 -13.52 8.89
C LYS A 191 9.23 -14.76 8.01
N GLN A 192 8.40 -14.85 6.97
CA GLN A 192 8.38 -15.97 6.06
C GLN A 192 8.00 -15.50 4.66
N LEU A 193 8.60 -16.10 3.65
CA LEU A 193 8.26 -15.94 2.25
C LEU A 193 8.11 -17.33 1.64
N LYS A 194 6.95 -17.60 1.02
CA LYS A 194 6.65 -18.85 0.32
C LYS A 194 6.29 -18.53 -1.12
N VAL A 195 6.96 -19.18 -2.06
CA VAL A 195 6.72 -19.03 -3.50
C VAL A 195 6.14 -20.31 -4.04
N GLN A 196 5.09 -20.21 -4.83
CA GLN A 196 4.45 -21.32 -5.51
C GLN A 196 4.53 -21.08 -7.02
N GLY A 197 5.09 -22.06 -7.73
CA GLY A 197 5.01 -22.13 -9.17
C GLY A 197 3.72 -22.80 -9.62
N GLY A 198 3.39 -22.67 -10.88
CA GLY A 198 2.26 -23.31 -11.56
C GLY A 198 2.57 -23.32 -13.04
N LYS A 199 1.96 -22.45 -13.84
CA LYS A 199 2.34 -22.25 -15.24
C LYS A 199 3.76 -21.69 -15.37
N ASN A 200 4.16 -20.80 -14.45
CA ASN A 200 5.50 -20.24 -14.38
C ASN A 200 6.31 -20.96 -13.29
N PRO A 201 7.59 -21.28 -13.56
CA PRO A 201 8.45 -21.84 -12.53
C PRO A 201 8.64 -20.84 -11.39
N SER A 202 8.69 -21.35 -10.16
CA SER A 202 9.05 -20.51 -9.02
C SER A 202 10.55 -20.31 -8.95
N SER A 203 10.98 -19.09 -8.61
CA SER A 203 12.38 -18.77 -8.36
C SER A 203 12.52 -17.81 -7.19
N GLY A 204 13.61 -17.91 -6.47
CA GLY A 204 13.99 -17.00 -5.40
C GLY A 204 15.50 -16.73 -5.45
N ARG A 205 15.88 -15.46 -5.35
CA ARG A 205 17.29 -15.06 -5.39
C ARG A 205 17.57 -14.02 -4.32
N TYR A 206 18.56 -14.30 -3.48
CA TYR A 206 19.15 -13.30 -2.59
C TYR A 206 20.33 -12.61 -3.28
N ILE A 207 20.38 -11.28 -3.21
CA ILE A 207 21.44 -10.44 -3.77
C ILE A 207 22.06 -9.68 -2.60
N ASN A 208 23.34 -9.97 -2.31
CA ASN A 208 24.11 -9.23 -1.32
C ASN A 208 24.51 -7.87 -1.90
N LEU A 209 24.25 -6.79 -1.17
CA LEU A 209 24.56 -5.42 -1.58
C LEU A 209 25.76 -4.82 -0.82
N GLU A 210 26.25 -5.44 0.25
CA GLU A 210 27.37 -4.95 1.05
C GLU A 210 28.69 -4.89 0.29
N ASN A 211 28.90 -5.81 -0.67
CA ASN A 211 30.15 -5.88 -1.46
C ASN A 211 30.22 -4.87 -2.62
N LYS A 212 29.17 -4.09 -2.88
CA LYS A 212 29.20 -3.09 -3.98
C LYS A 212 29.82 -1.75 -3.61
N GLU A 213 29.88 -1.42 -2.34
CA GLU A 213 30.51 -0.16 -1.88
C GLU A 213 32.05 -0.23 -1.84
N SER A 214 32.63 -1.41 -1.65
CA SER A 214 34.08 -1.60 -1.61
C SER A 214 34.80 -1.47 -2.96
N VAL A 215 34.06 -1.57 -4.09
CA VAL A 215 34.64 -1.50 -5.45
C VAL A 215 34.72 -0.05 -5.97
N LYS A 216 33.98 0.90 -5.39
CA LYS A 216 34.02 2.32 -5.84
C LYS A 216 35.18 3.13 -5.28
N ASP A 217 35.86 2.64 -4.24
CA ASP A 217 36.93 3.39 -3.56
C ASP A 217 38.34 3.01 -4.00
N SER A 218 38.50 1.95 -4.81
CA SER A 218 39.82 1.47 -5.26
C SER A 218 40.34 2.11 -6.56
N THR A 219 39.58 3.01 -7.21
CA THR A 219 39.97 3.66 -8.48
C THR A 219 40.46 5.08 -8.34
N LYS A 220 40.68 5.60 -7.11
CA LYS A 220 41.27 6.93 -6.88
C LYS A 220 42.61 6.85 -6.15
N LYS A 221 43.58 6.09 -6.67
CA LYS A 221 44.99 6.24 -6.36
C LYS A 221 45.82 5.87 -7.59
N GLY A 222 45.84 6.72 -8.58
CA GLY A 222 46.85 6.79 -9.62
C GLY A 222 47.60 8.09 -9.40
N ASN A 223 48.79 7.96 -8.85
CA ASN A 223 49.74 9.09 -8.68
C ASN A 223 50.18 9.61 -10.04
N PRO A 224 50.40 10.92 -10.18
CA PRO A 224 51.18 11.46 -11.28
C PRO A 224 52.67 11.38 -10.98
N LEU A 225 53.42 10.85 -11.92
CA LEU A 225 54.81 11.23 -12.16
C LEU A 225 54.84 12.22 -13.30
#